data_29b1aa99c94165a8f83a34123c36225f
#
_entry.id   29b1aa99c94165a8f83a34123c36225f
#
_cell.length_a   1.000
_cell.length_b   1.000
_cell.length_c   1.000
_cell.angle_alpha   90.00
_cell.angle_beta   90.00
_cell.angle_gamma   90.00
#
_symmetry.space_group_name_H-M   'P 1'
#
loop_
_entity.id
_entity.type
_entity.pdbx_description
1 polymer ?
#
loop_
_entity_poly.entity_id
_entity_poly.type
_entity_poly.pdbx_seq_one_letter_code
_entity_poly.pdbx_strand_id
1 'polypeptide(L)'
;VEVTEKKVRRERSGHIQLVVPVAHIWYFRSLPNKIGYLLGMPTKKLDSIIYYERYVVIQPGILGPRNDKDERGIQDGVAREGDLLSEEEYISLLDRLPRENQYLEDNDPDKFVAKMGAEAILDLLQRVDLDKLSYELRDSANMEGAQQRKNEALKRLQVVESFRASREINKPEWMIL
;
A
#
# COMPACT_ATOMS: atom_id res chain seq x y z
N VAL A 1 49.14 8.19 -2.21
CA VAL A 1 47.86 7.67 -1.71
C VAL A 1 47.78 8.02 -0.24
N GLU A 2 46.91 8.94 0.11
CA GLU A 2 46.69 9.36 1.48
C GLU A 2 46.05 8.22 2.27
N VAL A 3 46.64 7.83 3.37
CA VAL A 3 46.11 6.77 4.25
C VAL A 3 45.11 7.41 5.19
N THR A 4 43.82 7.22 4.91
CA THR A 4 42.75 7.71 5.76
C THR A 4 42.32 6.66 6.78
N GLU A 5 41.83 7.11 7.94
CA GLU A 5 41.27 6.23 8.97
C GLU A 5 40.10 5.38 8.41
N LYS A 6 39.98 4.17 8.95
CA LYS A 6 38.93 3.24 8.52
C LYS A 6 37.50 3.82 8.64
N LYS A 7 37.28 4.71 9.58
CA LYS A 7 36.02 5.44 9.78
C LYS A 7 35.73 6.38 8.61
N VAL A 8 36.71 7.14 8.15
CA VAL A 8 36.56 8.10 7.04
C VAL A 8 36.28 7.40 5.73
N ARG A 9 36.82 6.20 5.50
CA ARG A 9 36.52 5.39 4.30
C ARG A 9 35.09 4.88 4.24
N ARG A 10 34.39 4.82 5.37
CA ARG A 10 33.00 4.39 5.47
C ARG A 10 32.01 5.55 5.46
N GLU A 11 32.49 6.77 5.60
CA GLU A 11 31.62 7.94 5.48
C GLU A 11 31.18 8.12 4.03
N ARG A 12 29.91 8.38 3.86
CA ARG A 12 29.35 8.65 2.54
C ARG A 12 29.80 10.03 2.09
N SER A 13 30.43 10.10 0.93
CA SER A 13 30.87 11.37 0.32
C SER A 13 29.73 12.13 -0.36
N GLY A 14 28.57 11.51 -0.50
CA GLY A 14 27.41 12.10 -1.12
C GLY A 14 26.23 11.12 -1.15
N HIS A 15 25.15 11.54 -1.76
CA HIS A 15 23.94 10.73 -1.99
C HIS A 15 23.39 10.99 -3.39
N ILE A 16 22.64 10.05 -3.89
CA ILE A 16 21.86 10.19 -5.12
C ILE A 16 20.40 10.34 -4.71
N GLN A 17 19.80 11.46 -5.10
CA GLN A 17 18.38 11.68 -4.91
C GLN A 17 17.61 10.98 -6.02
N LEU A 18 16.68 10.10 -5.64
CA LEU A 18 15.81 9.42 -6.60
C LEU A 18 14.74 10.40 -7.10
N VAL A 19 14.43 10.32 -8.39
CA VAL A 19 13.38 11.14 -9.03
C VAL A 19 11.99 10.59 -8.70
N VAL A 20 11.89 9.27 -8.59
CA VAL A 20 10.64 8.55 -8.27
C VAL A 20 10.88 7.58 -7.11
N PRO A 21 9.86 7.28 -6.31
CA PRO A 21 9.95 6.28 -5.25
C PRO A 21 10.32 4.90 -5.81
N VAL A 22 11.11 4.15 -5.04
CA VAL A 22 11.55 2.78 -5.38
C VAL A 22 11.35 1.86 -4.19
N ALA A 23 10.72 0.70 -4.41
CA ALA A 23 10.54 -0.30 -3.36
C ALA A 23 11.89 -0.91 -2.94
N HIS A 24 12.17 -0.92 -1.65
CA HIS A 24 13.39 -1.52 -1.13
C HIS A 24 13.34 -3.04 -1.27
N ILE A 25 14.32 -3.61 -1.97
CA ILE A 25 14.33 -5.04 -2.36
C ILE A 25 14.24 -6.00 -1.17
N TRP A 26 14.81 -5.65 -0.02
CA TRP A 26 14.77 -6.49 1.19
C TRP A 26 13.37 -6.66 1.76
N TYR A 27 12.49 -5.69 1.57
CA TYR A 27 11.10 -5.76 2.03
C TYR A 27 10.14 -6.29 0.97
N PHE A 28 10.53 -6.14 -0.30
CA PHE A 28 9.72 -6.55 -1.43
C PHE A 28 9.99 -7.99 -1.89
N ARG A 29 11.27 -8.41 -1.93
CA ARG A 29 11.68 -9.76 -2.40
C ARG A 29 12.01 -10.74 -1.27
N SER A 30 12.03 -10.31 -0.02
CA SER A 30 12.22 -11.22 1.10
C SER A 30 11.00 -12.13 1.33
N LEU A 31 11.24 -13.28 1.92
CA LEU A 31 10.18 -14.14 2.41
C LEU A 31 10.18 -14.12 3.95
N PRO A 32 9.10 -13.72 4.61
CA PRO A 32 7.85 -13.25 4.03
C PRO A 32 7.95 -11.85 3.40
N ASN A 33 7.15 -11.59 2.35
CA ASN A 33 7.04 -10.25 1.76
C ASN A 33 6.32 -9.30 2.74
N LYS A 34 7.06 -8.43 3.40
CA LYS A 34 6.53 -7.56 4.45
C LYS A 34 5.52 -6.55 3.91
N ILE A 35 5.77 -6.00 2.72
CA ILE A 35 4.84 -5.08 2.05
C ILE A 35 3.52 -5.81 1.77
N GLY A 36 3.59 -7.00 1.19
CA GLY A 36 2.41 -7.81 0.90
C GLY A 36 1.63 -8.21 2.14
N TYR A 37 2.30 -8.48 3.24
CA TYR A 37 1.64 -8.84 4.50
C TYR A 37 0.92 -7.64 5.14
N LEU A 38 1.50 -6.45 5.08
CA LEU A 38 0.82 -5.24 5.57
C LEU A 38 -0.38 -4.89 4.71
N LEU A 39 -0.23 -4.90 3.39
CA LEU A 39 -1.30 -4.52 2.46
C LEU A 39 -2.32 -5.64 2.19
N GLY A 40 -2.06 -6.87 2.63
CA GLY A 40 -2.92 -8.00 2.32
C GLY A 40 -2.89 -8.39 0.84
N MET A 41 -1.79 -8.11 0.14
CA MET A 41 -1.65 -8.33 -1.29
C MET A 41 -0.63 -9.43 -1.59
N PRO A 42 -0.95 -10.40 -2.47
CA PRO A 42 0.02 -11.38 -2.94
C PRO A 42 1.11 -10.72 -3.77
N THR A 43 2.31 -11.30 -3.77
CA THR A 43 3.50 -10.76 -4.48
C THR A 43 3.23 -10.50 -5.95
N LYS A 44 2.49 -11.37 -6.64
CA LYS A 44 2.13 -11.18 -8.06
C LYS A 44 1.33 -9.89 -8.30
N LYS A 45 0.44 -9.54 -7.38
CA LYS A 45 -0.34 -8.29 -7.45
C LYS A 45 0.56 -7.07 -7.27
N LEU A 46 1.48 -7.13 -6.31
CA LEU A 46 2.48 -6.09 -6.08
C LEU A 46 3.44 -5.92 -7.26
N ASP A 47 3.87 -7.03 -7.88
CA ASP A 47 4.70 -7.00 -9.10
C ASP A 47 4.00 -6.20 -10.20
N SER A 48 2.74 -6.51 -10.49
CA SER A 48 1.98 -5.80 -11.54
C SER A 48 1.87 -4.29 -11.27
N ILE A 49 1.78 -3.88 -10.01
CA ILE A 49 1.74 -2.46 -9.64
C ILE A 49 3.11 -1.81 -9.82
N ILE A 50 4.15 -2.42 -9.25
CA ILE A 50 5.51 -1.84 -9.20
C ILE A 50 6.14 -1.75 -10.60
N TYR A 51 5.87 -2.73 -11.47
CA TYR A 51 6.37 -2.74 -12.84
C TYR A 51 5.48 -2.02 -13.86
N TYR A 52 4.55 -1.20 -13.38
CA TYR A 52 3.68 -0.37 -14.23
C TYR A 52 2.80 -1.16 -15.21
N GLU A 53 2.39 -2.37 -14.85
CA GLU A 53 1.47 -3.18 -15.66
C GLU A 53 0.01 -2.87 -15.34
N ARG A 54 -0.30 -2.50 -14.11
CA ARG A 54 -1.65 -2.25 -13.61
C ARG A 54 -1.71 -1.04 -12.68
N TYR A 55 -2.81 -0.32 -12.76
CA TYR A 55 -3.19 0.65 -11.73
C TYR A 55 -3.72 -0.08 -10.50
N VAL A 56 -3.52 0.50 -9.34
CA VAL A 56 -4.20 0.10 -8.10
C VAL A 56 -5.03 1.25 -7.58
N VAL A 57 -6.25 0.96 -7.17
CA VAL A 57 -7.14 1.94 -6.55
C VAL A 57 -6.64 2.23 -5.15
N ILE A 58 -6.21 3.48 -4.92
CA ILE A 58 -5.80 3.98 -3.60
C ILE A 58 -7.04 4.43 -2.82
N GLN A 59 -7.91 5.16 -3.49
CA GLN A 59 -9.14 5.69 -2.92
C GLN A 59 -10.25 5.64 -3.98
N PRO A 60 -11.32 4.88 -3.71
CA PRO A 60 -12.41 4.75 -4.69
C PRO A 60 -13.27 6.01 -4.81
N GLY A 61 -13.30 6.88 -3.79
CA GLY A 61 -14.12 8.07 -3.79
C GLY A 61 -15.59 7.78 -4.03
N ILE A 62 -16.21 8.59 -4.88
CA ILE A 62 -17.64 8.42 -5.26
C ILE A 62 -17.92 7.16 -6.09
N LEU A 63 -16.89 6.47 -6.61
CA LEU A 63 -17.02 5.19 -7.31
C LEU A 63 -17.03 3.99 -6.36
N GLY A 64 -16.76 4.23 -5.09
CA GLY A 64 -16.78 3.20 -4.05
C GLY A 64 -18.18 2.71 -3.71
N PRO A 65 -18.29 1.63 -2.93
CA PRO A 65 -19.57 1.16 -2.43
C PRO A 65 -20.22 2.24 -1.56
N ARG A 66 -21.53 2.35 -1.68
CA ARG A 66 -22.30 3.31 -0.89
C ARG A 66 -22.15 2.98 0.59
N ASN A 67 -21.82 3.99 1.36
CA ASN A 67 -21.80 3.88 2.81
C ASN A 67 -23.17 4.32 3.36
N ASP A 68 -23.83 3.43 4.11
CA ASP A 68 -25.15 3.70 4.72
C ASP A 68 -25.16 4.93 5.64
N LYS A 69 -24.00 5.35 6.11
CA LYS A 69 -23.88 6.52 7.00
C LYS A 69 -23.80 7.86 6.24
N ASP A 70 -23.21 7.87 5.05
CA ASP A 70 -22.84 9.11 4.36
C ASP A 70 -23.56 9.29 3.02
N GLU A 71 -24.34 8.32 2.57
CA GLU A 71 -24.99 8.26 1.25
C GLU A 71 -24.05 8.47 0.04
N ARG A 72 -22.74 8.46 0.28
CA ARG A 72 -21.72 8.61 -0.75
C ARG A 72 -21.46 7.30 -1.47
N GLY A 73 -21.08 7.41 -2.74
CA GLY A 73 -20.76 6.27 -3.56
C GLY A 73 -21.97 5.71 -4.31
N ILE A 74 -21.74 4.60 -5.00
CA ILE A 74 -22.73 3.87 -5.81
C ILE A 74 -23.19 2.65 -5.02
N GLN A 75 -24.46 2.31 -5.08
CA GLN A 75 -25.08 1.25 -4.27
C GLN A 75 -24.26 -0.05 -4.23
N ASP A 76 -23.75 -0.51 -5.38
CA ASP A 76 -22.90 -1.71 -5.48
C ASP A 76 -21.40 -1.41 -5.56
N GLY A 77 -21.04 -0.13 -5.69
CA GLY A 77 -19.66 0.32 -5.94
C GLY A 77 -19.08 -0.26 -7.24
N VAL A 78 -18.31 0.51 -7.96
CA VAL A 78 -17.61 0.05 -9.17
C VAL A 78 -16.11 -0.09 -8.98
N ALA A 79 -15.60 0.46 -7.87
CA ALA A 79 -14.19 0.37 -7.49
C ALA A 79 -14.06 0.22 -5.98
N ARG A 80 -13.06 -0.53 -5.54
CA ARG A 80 -12.70 -0.71 -4.13
C ARG A 80 -11.22 -0.47 -3.94
N GLU A 81 -10.84 -0.03 -2.76
CA GLU A 81 -9.44 0.11 -2.40
C GLU A 81 -8.68 -1.21 -2.63
N GLY A 82 -7.53 -1.11 -3.29
CA GLY A 82 -6.71 -2.26 -3.62
C GLY A 82 -7.11 -3.01 -4.89
N ASP A 83 -8.16 -2.62 -5.60
CA ASP A 83 -8.49 -3.20 -6.90
C ASP A 83 -7.40 -2.88 -7.93
N LEU A 84 -7.10 -3.87 -8.78
CA LEU A 84 -6.19 -3.70 -9.92
C LEU A 84 -7.01 -3.37 -11.17
N LEU A 85 -6.56 -2.35 -11.89
CA LEU A 85 -7.20 -1.90 -13.12
C LEU A 85 -6.22 -1.98 -14.29
N SER A 86 -6.70 -2.44 -15.44
CA SER A 86 -6.01 -2.20 -16.70
C SER A 86 -6.11 -0.72 -17.09
N GLU A 87 -5.32 -0.31 -18.09
CA GLU A 87 -5.41 1.06 -18.61
C GLU A 87 -6.82 1.35 -19.16
N GLU A 88 -7.43 0.40 -19.86
CA GLU A 88 -8.78 0.53 -20.42
C GLU A 88 -9.85 0.66 -19.31
N GLU A 89 -9.74 -0.16 -18.26
CA GLU A 89 -10.62 -0.10 -17.09
C GLU A 89 -10.48 1.24 -16.36
N TYR A 90 -9.24 1.71 -16.18
CA TYR A 90 -8.96 3.00 -15.57
C TYR A 90 -9.59 4.17 -16.35
N ILE A 91 -9.38 4.22 -17.66
CA ILE A 91 -10.00 5.23 -18.52
C ILE A 91 -11.53 5.17 -18.45
N SER A 92 -12.12 3.97 -18.52
CA SER A 92 -13.57 3.78 -18.40
C SER A 92 -14.12 4.27 -17.07
N LEU A 93 -13.37 4.15 -15.97
CA LEU A 93 -13.78 4.69 -14.68
C LEU A 93 -13.68 6.21 -14.63
N LEU A 94 -12.64 6.79 -15.24
CA LEU A 94 -12.50 8.24 -15.34
C LEU A 94 -13.64 8.88 -16.13
N ASP A 95 -14.11 8.22 -17.18
CA ASP A 95 -15.25 8.70 -17.99
C ASP A 95 -16.57 8.73 -17.21
N ARG A 96 -16.69 7.96 -16.16
CA ARG A 96 -17.86 7.95 -15.26
C ARG A 96 -17.84 9.06 -14.21
N LEU A 97 -16.66 9.68 -14.00
CA LEU A 97 -16.50 10.71 -12.99
C LEU A 97 -16.91 12.09 -13.52
N PRO A 98 -17.53 12.94 -12.68
CA PRO A 98 -17.63 14.36 -12.96
C PRO A 98 -16.25 14.98 -13.19
N ARG A 99 -16.14 15.91 -14.12
CA ARG A 99 -14.85 16.54 -14.43
C ARG A 99 -14.21 17.24 -13.23
N GLU A 100 -15.02 17.71 -12.31
CA GLU A 100 -14.59 18.38 -11.08
C GLU A 100 -13.86 17.42 -10.14
N ASN A 101 -14.12 16.13 -10.21
CA ASN A 101 -13.52 15.12 -9.31
C ASN A 101 -11.98 15.10 -9.39
N GLN A 102 -11.41 15.29 -10.58
CA GLN A 102 -9.97 15.33 -10.77
C GLN A 102 -9.27 16.53 -10.10
N TYR A 103 -10.01 17.60 -9.84
CA TYR A 103 -9.49 18.83 -9.22
C TYR A 103 -9.67 18.87 -7.70
N LEU A 104 -10.31 17.85 -7.13
CA LEU A 104 -10.39 17.71 -5.68
C LEU A 104 -8.99 17.51 -5.08
N GLU A 105 -8.81 17.90 -3.85
CA GLU A 105 -7.59 17.63 -3.11
C GLU A 105 -7.45 16.13 -2.81
N ASP A 106 -6.22 15.62 -2.70
CA ASP A 106 -5.95 14.18 -2.48
C ASP A 106 -6.49 13.65 -1.14
N ASN A 107 -6.75 14.55 -0.19
CA ASN A 107 -7.38 14.24 1.10
C ASN A 107 -8.92 14.27 1.05
N ASP A 108 -9.51 14.72 -0.06
CA ASP A 108 -10.97 14.73 -0.22
C ASP A 108 -11.49 13.28 -0.37
N PRO A 109 -12.39 12.82 0.52
CA PRO A 109 -12.90 11.46 0.49
C PRO A 109 -13.70 11.11 -0.77
N ASP A 110 -14.17 12.11 -1.53
CA ASP A 110 -14.94 11.91 -2.75
C ASP A 110 -14.06 11.75 -4.00
N LYS A 111 -12.76 12.07 -3.89
CA LYS A 111 -11.81 11.94 -5.00
C LYS A 111 -11.53 10.47 -5.31
N PHE A 112 -11.60 10.12 -6.59
CA PHE A 112 -11.07 8.85 -7.09
C PHE A 112 -9.57 8.97 -7.32
N VAL A 113 -8.79 8.10 -6.67
CA VAL A 113 -7.32 8.05 -6.82
C VAL A 113 -6.90 6.64 -7.17
N ALA A 114 -6.23 6.49 -8.30
CA ALA A 114 -5.55 5.25 -8.68
C ALA A 114 -4.16 5.59 -9.24
N LYS A 115 -3.17 4.81 -8.86
CA LYS A 115 -1.76 5.05 -9.21
C LYS A 115 -1.08 3.76 -9.64
N MET A 116 0.11 3.89 -10.21
CA MET A 116 1.03 2.81 -10.57
C MET A 116 2.37 2.99 -9.87
N GLY A 117 3.19 1.95 -9.90
CA GLY A 117 4.57 2.00 -9.42
C GLY A 117 4.70 1.99 -7.90
N ALA A 118 5.93 2.22 -7.45
CA ALA A 118 6.23 2.25 -6.03
C ALA A 118 5.54 3.43 -5.30
N GLU A 119 5.22 4.50 -5.99
CA GLU A 119 4.43 5.62 -5.45
C GLU A 119 3.04 5.16 -4.97
N ALA A 120 2.39 4.29 -5.75
CA ALA A 120 1.11 3.71 -5.36
C ALA A 120 1.23 2.87 -4.08
N ILE A 121 2.29 2.09 -3.96
CA ILE A 121 2.56 1.30 -2.76
C ILE A 121 2.87 2.19 -1.56
N LEU A 122 3.62 3.28 -1.77
CA LEU A 122 3.88 4.28 -0.74
C LEU A 122 2.58 4.86 -0.17
N ASP A 123 1.68 5.30 -1.05
CA ASP A 123 0.38 5.87 -0.65
C ASP A 123 -0.47 4.84 0.13
N LEU A 124 -0.50 3.59 -0.32
CA LEU A 124 -1.21 2.52 0.39
C LEU A 124 -0.60 2.27 1.78
N LEU A 125 0.73 2.24 1.90
CA LEU A 125 1.40 2.03 3.19
C LEU A 125 1.17 3.18 4.17
N GLN A 126 1.12 4.42 3.69
CA GLN A 126 0.81 5.59 4.51
C GLN A 126 -0.60 5.57 5.08
N ARG A 127 -1.54 4.89 4.39
CA ARG A 127 -2.93 4.74 4.81
C ARG A 127 -3.18 3.57 5.76
N VAL A 128 -2.17 2.71 5.97
CA VAL A 128 -2.31 1.55 6.86
C VAL A 128 -2.45 1.99 8.31
N ASP A 129 -3.58 1.68 8.92
CA ASP A 129 -3.78 1.77 10.36
C ASP A 129 -3.36 0.44 11.00
N LEU A 130 -2.18 0.44 11.62
CA LEU A 130 -1.60 -0.76 12.24
C LEU A 130 -2.45 -1.28 13.40
N ASP A 131 -3.10 -0.41 14.17
CA ASP A 131 -3.92 -0.80 15.30
C ASP A 131 -5.20 -1.49 14.83
N LYS A 132 -5.87 -0.91 13.85
CA LYS A 132 -7.05 -1.49 13.20
C LYS A 132 -6.73 -2.82 12.54
N LEU A 133 -5.65 -2.88 11.76
CA LEU A 133 -5.20 -4.09 11.07
C LEU A 133 -4.85 -5.21 12.05
N SER A 134 -4.18 -4.90 13.16
CA SER A 134 -3.89 -5.86 14.22
C SER A 134 -5.18 -6.45 14.81
N TYR A 135 -6.17 -5.61 15.08
CA TYR A 135 -7.45 -6.06 15.61
C TYR A 135 -8.18 -6.98 14.61
N GLU A 136 -8.30 -6.57 13.36
CA GLU A 136 -8.96 -7.35 12.30
C GLU A 136 -8.29 -8.70 12.07
N LEU A 137 -6.96 -8.76 12.09
CA LEU A 137 -6.22 -10.02 11.93
C LEU A 137 -6.38 -10.97 13.12
N ARG A 138 -6.46 -10.46 14.34
CA ARG A 138 -6.74 -11.26 15.52
C ARG A 138 -8.14 -11.84 15.49
N ASP A 139 -9.11 -11.02 15.12
CA ASP A 139 -10.50 -11.44 14.99
C ASP A 139 -10.65 -12.51 13.91
N SER A 140 -10.07 -12.28 12.75
CA SER A 140 -10.00 -13.24 11.64
C SER A 140 -9.36 -14.57 12.07
N ALA A 141 -8.23 -14.52 12.77
CA ALA A 141 -7.56 -15.74 13.25
C ALA A 141 -8.39 -16.53 14.26
N ASN A 142 -9.28 -15.87 15.01
CA ASN A 142 -10.18 -16.52 15.96
C ASN A 142 -11.42 -17.11 15.28
N MET A 143 -11.93 -16.46 14.23
CA MET A 143 -13.15 -16.87 13.52
C MET A 143 -12.91 -17.91 12.42
N GLU A 144 -11.68 -17.98 11.87
CA GLU A 144 -11.38 -18.88 10.76
C GLU A 144 -11.40 -20.35 11.17
N GLY A 145 -12.25 -21.13 10.51
CA GLY A 145 -12.34 -22.58 10.71
C GLY A 145 -11.25 -23.36 9.97
N ALA A 146 -10.63 -22.78 8.93
CA ALA A 146 -9.58 -23.42 8.14
C ALA A 146 -8.20 -23.12 8.71
N GLN A 147 -7.48 -24.17 9.14
CA GLN A 147 -6.15 -24.05 9.76
C GLN A 147 -5.15 -23.26 8.90
N GLN A 148 -5.21 -23.39 7.58
CA GLN A 148 -4.31 -22.70 6.66
C GLN A 148 -4.52 -21.18 6.70
N ARG A 149 -5.77 -20.70 6.64
CA ARG A 149 -6.11 -19.28 6.72
C ARG A 149 -5.75 -18.69 8.07
N LYS A 150 -5.99 -19.44 9.13
CA LYS A 150 -5.58 -19.07 10.49
C LYS A 150 -4.07 -18.86 10.58
N ASN A 151 -3.29 -19.78 10.05
CA ASN A 151 -1.83 -19.69 10.04
C ASN A 151 -1.34 -18.49 9.21
N GLU A 152 -1.99 -18.18 8.09
CA GLU A 152 -1.67 -17.01 7.28
C GLU A 152 -1.99 -15.70 8.01
N ALA A 153 -3.16 -15.60 8.64
CA ALA A 153 -3.53 -14.45 9.46
C ALA A 153 -2.54 -14.24 10.62
N LEU A 154 -2.10 -15.30 11.27
CA LEU A 154 -1.10 -15.23 12.35
C LEU A 154 0.27 -14.76 11.85
N LYS A 155 0.73 -15.21 10.67
CA LYS A 155 1.97 -14.75 10.07
C LYS A 155 1.91 -13.26 9.71
N ARG A 156 0.79 -12.81 9.15
CA ARG A 156 0.57 -11.38 8.87
C ARG A 156 0.55 -10.57 10.16
N LEU A 157 -0.13 -11.08 11.20
CA LEU A 157 -0.20 -10.43 12.50
C LEU A 157 1.20 -10.22 13.11
N GLN A 158 2.09 -11.20 13.01
CA GLN A 158 3.48 -11.05 13.49
C GLN A 158 4.19 -9.86 12.84
N VAL A 159 4.04 -9.67 11.54
CA VAL A 159 4.62 -8.54 10.82
C VAL A 159 3.98 -7.22 11.28
N VAL A 160 2.67 -7.16 11.38
CA VAL A 160 1.94 -5.97 11.84
C VAL A 160 2.37 -5.57 13.26
N GLU A 161 2.44 -6.53 14.19
CA GLU A 161 2.87 -6.28 15.57
C GLU A 161 4.34 -5.82 15.65
N SER A 162 5.21 -6.32 14.77
CA SER A 162 6.59 -5.85 14.67
C SER A 162 6.67 -4.37 14.31
N PHE A 163 5.89 -3.91 13.33
CA PHE A 163 5.82 -2.49 12.97
C PHE A 163 5.13 -1.65 14.05
N ARG A 164 4.09 -2.21 14.68
CA ARG A 164 3.38 -1.54 15.77
C ARG A 164 4.26 -1.32 16.99
N ALA A 165 5.06 -2.30 17.37
CA ALA A 165 6.00 -2.21 18.49
C ALA A 165 7.14 -1.21 18.23
N SER A 166 7.52 -1.01 16.98
CA SER A 166 8.64 -0.15 16.57
C SER A 166 8.20 1.13 15.84
N ARG A 167 6.92 1.50 15.89
CA ARG A 167 6.34 2.60 15.11
C ARG A 167 7.00 3.97 15.26
N GLU A 168 7.71 4.20 16.36
CA GLU A 168 8.45 5.45 16.58
C GLU A 168 9.76 5.51 15.80
N ILE A 169 10.34 4.34 15.50
CA ILE A 169 11.65 4.20 14.86
C ILE A 169 11.62 3.45 13.53
N ASN A 170 10.48 2.92 13.14
CA ASN A 170 10.31 2.17 11.89
C ASN A 170 8.87 2.26 11.40
N LYS A 171 8.67 3.01 10.33
CA LYS A 171 7.35 3.22 9.72
C LYS A 171 7.19 2.36 8.47
N PRO A 172 5.97 1.86 8.17
CA PRO A 172 5.73 1.04 6.97
C PRO A 172 6.17 1.71 5.67
N GLU A 173 5.93 3.00 5.51
CA GLU A 173 6.28 3.77 4.32
C GLU A 173 7.79 3.85 4.06
N TRP A 174 8.64 3.60 5.06
CA TRP A 174 10.11 3.59 4.89
C TRP A 174 10.63 2.38 4.11
N MET A 175 9.76 1.42 3.79
CA MET A 175 10.09 0.34 2.87
C MET A 175 10.15 0.81 1.41
N ILE A 176 9.72 2.03 1.14
CA ILE A 176 9.84 2.72 -0.14
C ILE A 176 10.89 3.82 0.01
N LEU A 177 11.86 3.84 -0.92
CA LEU A 177 12.99 4.77 -0.95
C LEU A 177 12.66 5.99 -1.79
#